data_35ab364e06951154bc70dea3c01314ad
#
_entry.id   35ab364e06951154bc70dea3c01314ad
#
_cell.length_a   1.000
_cell.length_b   1.000
_cell.length_c   1.000
_cell.angle_alpha   90.00
_cell.angle_beta   90.00
_cell.angle_gamma   90.00
#
_symmetry.space_group_name_H-M   'P 1'
#
loop_
_entity.id
_entity.type
_entity.pdbx_description
1 polymer ?
#
loop_
_entity_poly.entity_id
_entity_poly.type
_entity_poly.pdbx_seq_one_letter_code
_entity_poly.pdbx_strand_id
1 'polypeptide(L)'
;EVPEWQKARLQHYVDVIPCRIHLMSEDPDGLKGINMAKLAKSRQLRYPIVKPYSDQLENKDQWCIAAVPGAAWAKKVFPGMRTSAAMEKLWEAILFTSRVTDDPVKAWEEHNADLHDRCAYLNSLHIRSLHYTAENGTDLTVGMIPEGEWKGGGDTSLQGIFFNPNIPTEECFISPKRGEAEGIVYASKPLS
;
A
#
# COMPACT_ATOMS: atom_id res chain seq x y z
N GLU A 1 23.97 11.80 1.01
CA GLU A 1 23.42 12.99 1.68
C GLU A 1 22.04 13.33 1.13
N VAL A 2 21.17 13.92 1.97
CA VAL A 2 19.89 14.51 1.54
C VAL A 2 20.16 15.98 1.20
N PRO A 3 19.94 16.41 -0.06
CA PRO A 3 20.20 17.80 -0.47
C PRO A 3 19.30 18.80 0.29
N GLU A 4 19.77 20.03 0.49
CA GLU A 4 19.02 21.07 1.21
C GLU A 4 17.67 21.41 0.56
N TRP A 5 17.61 21.46 -0.78
CA TRP A 5 16.33 21.68 -1.47
C TRP A 5 15.28 20.60 -1.16
N GLN A 6 15.71 19.37 -0.88
CA GLN A 6 14.82 18.28 -0.53
C GLN A 6 14.32 18.42 0.90
N LYS A 7 15.18 18.83 1.83
CA LYS A 7 14.77 19.15 3.21
C LYS A 7 13.78 20.34 3.23
N ALA A 8 14.07 21.38 2.45
CA ALA A 8 13.17 22.54 2.31
C ALA A 8 11.80 22.13 1.76
N ARG A 9 11.76 21.21 0.76
CA ARG A 9 10.50 20.66 0.24
C ARG A 9 9.76 19.84 1.30
N LEU A 10 10.46 19.02 2.08
CA LEU A 10 9.84 18.24 3.14
C LEU A 10 9.29 19.14 4.24
N GLN A 11 10.01 20.21 4.62
CA GLN A 11 9.52 21.20 5.56
C GLN A 11 8.28 21.91 5.02
N HIS A 12 8.29 22.32 3.76
CA HIS A 12 7.12 22.92 3.13
C HIS A 12 5.88 22.00 3.20
N TYR A 13 6.05 20.69 3.02
CA TYR A 13 4.93 19.74 3.18
C TYR A 13 4.39 19.71 4.61
N VAL A 14 5.27 19.81 5.60
CA VAL A 14 4.85 19.93 7.01
C VAL A 14 4.06 21.22 7.26
N ASP A 15 4.51 22.33 6.64
CA ASP A 15 3.89 23.65 6.84
C ASP A 15 2.51 23.76 6.20
N VAL A 16 2.30 23.13 5.02
CA VAL A 16 1.05 23.29 4.24
C VAL A 16 0.11 22.09 4.30
N ILE A 17 0.59 20.95 4.77
CA ILE A 17 -0.16 19.66 4.84
C ILE A 17 -0.91 19.38 3.54
N PRO A 18 -0.19 19.10 2.43
CA PRO A 18 -0.80 18.97 1.10
C PRO A 18 -1.55 17.66 0.94
N CYS A 19 -2.63 17.65 0.16
CA CYS A 19 -3.11 16.40 -0.43
C CYS A 19 -2.09 15.86 -1.44
N ARG A 20 -1.83 14.55 -1.41
CA ARG A 20 -0.82 13.92 -2.26
C ARG A 20 -1.41 12.76 -3.05
N ILE A 21 -1.14 12.73 -4.36
CA ILE A 21 -1.44 11.58 -5.21
C ILE A 21 -0.13 10.99 -5.68
N HIS A 22 0.07 9.71 -5.41
CA HIS A 22 1.22 8.93 -5.85
C HIS A 22 0.80 8.07 -7.03
N LEU A 23 1.34 8.37 -8.22
CA LEU A 23 1.08 7.58 -9.43
C LEU A 23 2.16 6.52 -9.58
N MET A 24 1.76 5.26 -9.49
CA MET A 24 2.64 4.09 -9.61
C MET A 24 2.71 3.65 -11.07
N SER A 25 3.91 3.64 -11.62
CA SER A 25 4.18 3.27 -13.03
C SER A 25 5.58 2.72 -13.22
N GLU A 26 6.12 2.07 -12.18
CA GLU A 26 7.50 1.61 -12.18
C GLU A 26 7.72 0.48 -13.21
N ASP A 27 8.94 0.46 -13.75
CA ASP A 27 9.45 -0.70 -14.48
C ASP A 27 9.68 -1.86 -13.49
N PRO A 28 8.99 -3.01 -13.63
CA PRO A 28 9.19 -4.16 -12.76
C PRO A 28 10.62 -4.70 -12.73
N ASP A 29 11.39 -4.45 -13.78
CA ASP A 29 12.81 -4.84 -13.88
C ASP A 29 13.76 -3.65 -13.61
N GLY A 30 13.26 -2.50 -13.19
CA GLY A 30 14.02 -1.25 -13.03
C GLY A 30 15.16 -1.32 -12.01
N LEU A 31 15.13 -2.28 -11.10
CA LEU A 31 16.21 -2.53 -10.14
C LEU A 31 17.16 -3.66 -10.56
N LYS A 32 16.94 -4.27 -11.74
CA LYS A 32 17.78 -5.35 -12.24
C LYS A 32 19.22 -4.88 -12.44
N GLY A 33 20.17 -5.60 -11.85
CA GLY A 33 21.60 -5.27 -11.90
C GLY A 33 22.05 -4.18 -10.91
N ILE A 34 21.13 -3.60 -10.15
CA ILE A 34 21.49 -2.64 -9.08
C ILE A 34 22.03 -3.38 -7.86
N ASN A 35 23.08 -2.83 -7.26
CA ASN A 35 23.60 -3.36 -6.00
C ASN A 35 22.62 -3.04 -4.86
N MET A 36 21.83 -4.06 -4.46
CA MET A 36 20.80 -3.93 -3.43
C MET A 36 21.37 -3.53 -2.07
N ALA A 37 22.59 -3.94 -1.72
CA ALA A 37 23.24 -3.52 -0.48
C ALA A 37 23.55 -2.02 -0.45
N LYS A 38 23.96 -1.44 -1.59
CA LYS A 38 24.12 0.03 -1.71
C LYS A 38 22.79 0.75 -1.60
N LEU A 39 21.75 0.22 -2.21
CA LEU A 39 20.40 0.80 -2.13
C LEU A 39 19.87 0.76 -0.70
N ALA A 40 19.97 -0.37 -0.03
CA ALA A 40 19.57 -0.52 1.38
C ALA A 40 20.35 0.43 2.29
N LYS A 41 21.66 0.52 2.13
CA LYS A 41 22.51 1.46 2.89
C LYS A 41 22.12 2.92 2.63
N SER A 42 21.79 3.27 1.39
CA SER A 42 21.34 4.62 1.05
C SER A 42 20.01 4.95 1.75
N ARG A 43 19.04 4.03 1.74
CA ARG A 43 17.76 4.17 2.45
C ARG A 43 17.97 4.31 3.96
N GLN A 44 18.82 3.46 4.55
CA GLN A 44 19.14 3.50 5.97
C GLN A 44 19.76 4.83 6.41
N LEU A 45 20.68 5.38 5.64
CA LEU A 45 21.31 6.67 5.93
C LEU A 45 20.36 7.87 5.74
N ARG A 46 19.42 7.74 4.82
CA ARG A 46 18.44 8.77 4.51
C ARG A 46 17.29 8.81 5.53
N TYR A 47 16.90 7.65 6.04
CA TYR A 47 15.73 7.47 6.91
C TYR A 47 15.73 8.42 8.13
N PRO A 48 16.80 8.52 8.96
CA PRO A 48 16.80 9.38 10.13
C PRO A 48 16.69 10.89 9.80
N ILE A 49 17.02 11.27 8.55
CA ILE A 49 16.91 12.68 8.10
C ILE A 49 15.48 12.99 7.64
N VAL A 50 14.82 12.01 7.00
CA VAL A 50 13.47 12.21 6.42
C VAL A 50 12.37 11.91 7.43
N LYS A 51 12.59 10.94 8.32
CA LYS A 51 11.59 10.50 9.30
C LYS A 51 10.97 11.63 10.13
N PRO A 52 11.72 12.60 10.67
CA PRO A 52 11.13 13.68 11.48
C PRO A 52 10.07 14.52 10.74
N TYR A 53 10.18 14.64 9.41
CA TYR A 53 9.18 15.32 8.58
C TYR A 53 7.95 14.44 8.37
N SER A 54 8.16 13.15 8.11
CA SER A 54 7.06 12.19 7.95
C SER A 54 6.24 12.05 9.22
N ASP A 55 6.88 11.99 10.38
CA ASP A 55 6.20 11.88 11.69
C ASP A 55 5.30 13.10 11.99
N GLN A 56 5.66 14.27 11.49
CA GLN A 56 4.85 15.47 11.64
C GLN A 56 3.62 15.50 10.73
N LEU A 57 3.65 14.74 9.64
CA LEU A 57 2.53 14.58 8.69
C LEU A 57 1.64 13.37 9.00
N GLU A 58 2.12 12.46 9.85
CA GLU A 58 1.41 11.21 10.14
C GLU A 58 -0.02 11.47 10.60
N ASN A 59 -0.97 10.84 9.91
CA ASN A 59 -2.42 10.97 10.11
C ASN A 59 -3.00 12.40 9.87
N LYS A 60 -2.21 13.35 9.38
CA LYS A 60 -2.67 14.72 9.12
C LYS A 60 -2.99 14.96 7.65
N ASP A 61 -2.16 14.48 6.75
CA ASP A 61 -2.36 14.68 5.33
C ASP A 61 -3.26 13.60 4.69
N GLN A 62 -3.95 13.96 3.62
CA GLN A 62 -4.67 13.03 2.79
C GLN A 62 -3.75 12.60 1.64
N TRP A 63 -3.74 11.32 1.35
CA TRP A 63 -2.94 10.79 0.26
C TRP A 63 -3.67 9.65 -0.46
N CYS A 64 -3.31 9.44 -1.71
CA CYS A 64 -3.83 8.34 -2.50
C CYS A 64 -2.70 7.74 -3.34
N ILE A 65 -2.64 6.42 -3.41
CA ILE A 65 -1.81 5.69 -4.36
C ILE A 65 -2.72 5.13 -5.43
N ALA A 66 -2.41 5.44 -6.68
CA ALA A 66 -3.11 4.91 -7.85
C ALA A 66 -2.11 4.47 -8.92
N ALA A 67 -2.49 3.50 -9.73
CA ALA A 67 -1.65 3.00 -10.80
C ALA A 67 -1.93 3.71 -12.12
N VAL A 68 -0.88 3.89 -12.93
CA VAL A 68 -0.99 4.28 -14.34
C VAL A 68 -0.10 3.36 -15.18
N PRO A 69 -0.48 3.00 -16.42
CA PRO A 69 0.32 2.06 -17.19
C PRO A 69 1.64 2.68 -17.62
N GLY A 70 2.73 1.94 -17.40
CA GLY A 70 4.04 2.20 -17.96
C GLY A 70 4.37 1.20 -19.07
N ALA A 71 5.12 1.62 -20.08
CA ALA A 71 5.45 0.75 -21.21
C ALA A 71 6.17 -0.54 -20.80
N ALA A 72 7.13 -0.46 -19.88
CA ALA A 72 7.86 -1.61 -19.36
C ALA A 72 6.95 -2.57 -18.59
N TRP A 73 6.12 -2.02 -17.70
CA TRP A 73 5.12 -2.79 -16.95
C TRP A 73 4.12 -3.47 -17.88
N ALA A 74 3.53 -2.73 -18.83
CA ALA A 74 2.58 -3.28 -19.80
C ALA A 74 3.18 -4.44 -20.63
N LYS A 75 4.43 -4.31 -21.06
CA LYS A 75 5.16 -5.37 -21.77
C LYS A 75 5.47 -6.57 -20.91
N LYS A 76 5.65 -6.38 -19.61
CA LYS A 76 5.86 -7.46 -18.64
C LYS A 76 4.59 -8.27 -18.42
N VAL A 77 3.43 -7.59 -18.31
CA VAL A 77 2.11 -8.23 -18.11
C VAL A 77 1.59 -8.88 -19.40
N PHE A 78 1.79 -8.23 -20.54
CA PHE A 78 1.32 -8.70 -21.85
C PHE A 78 2.50 -8.89 -22.82
N PRO A 79 3.33 -9.94 -22.61
CA PRO A 79 4.48 -10.22 -23.48
C PRO A 79 4.00 -10.54 -24.90
N GLY A 80 4.79 -10.14 -25.91
CA GLY A 80 4.46 -10.38 -27.32
C GLY A 80 3.55 -9.33 -27.98
N MET A 81 2.78 -8.55 -27.22
CA MET A 81 1.93 -7.49 -27.77
C MET A 81 2.75 -6.23 -28.20
N ARG A 82 2.24 -5.48 -29.16
CA ARG A 82 2.75 -4.11 -29.43
C ARG A 82 2.58 -3.25 -28.20
N THR A 83 3.56 -2.39 -27.90
CA THR A 83 3.57 -1.58 -26.68
C THR A 83 2.29 -0.75 -26.47
N SER A 84 1.78 -0.10 -27.53
CA SER A 84 0.52 0.66 -27.42
C SER A 84 -0.67 -0.22 -27.03
N ALA A 85 -0.83 -1.38 -27.68
CA ALA A 85 -1.90 -2.31 -27.37
C ALA A 85 -1.76 -2.92 -25.96
N ALA A 86 -0.52 -3.19 -25.51
CA ALA A 86 -0.25 -3.65 -24.14
C ALA A 86 -0.60 -2.59 -23.10
N MET A 87 -0.30 -1.31 -23.39
CA MET A 87 -0.66 -0.19 -22.51
C MET A 87 -2.18 0.01 -22.43
N GLU A 88 -2.91 -0.08 -23.54
CA GLU A 88 -4.38 -0.02 -23.53
C GLU A 88 -4.97 -1.15 -22.67
N LYS A 89 -4.50 -2.38 -22.87
CA LYS A 89 -4.96 -3.51 -22.03
C LYS A 89 -4.60 -3.34 -20.55
N LEU A 90 -3.46 -2.75 -20.25
CA LEU A 90 -3.10 -2.47 -18.85
C LEU A 90 -3.99 -1.37 -18.26
N TRP A 91 -4.36 -0.34 -19.06
CA TRP A 91 -5.36 0.64 -18.66
C TRP A 91 -6.70 -0.03 -18.35
N GLU A 92 -7.22 -0.86 -19.25
CA GLU A 92 -8.47 -1.59 -19.01
C GLU A 92 -8.43 -2.37 -17.69
N ALA A 93 -7.33 -3.07 -17.40
CA ALA A 93 -7.15 -3.82 -16.17
C ALA A 93 -7.09 -2.91 -14.94
N ILE A 94 -6.35 -1.79 -15.00
CA ILE A 94 -6.25 -0.82 -13.91
C ILE A 94 -7.62 -0.19 -13.62
N LEU A 95 -8.33 0.26 -14.64
CA LEU A 95 -9.65 0.87 -14.49
C LEU A 95 -10.66 -0.14 -13.92
N PHE A 96 -10.65 -1.38 -14.41
CA PHE A 96 -11.50 -2.45 -13.89
C PHE A 96 -11.23 -2.73 -12.40
N THR A 97 -9.97 -2.93 -12.02
CA THR A 97 -9.61 -3.20 -10.63
C THR A 97 -9.85 -2.00 -9.71
N SER A 98 -9.77 -0.79 -10.24
CA SER A 98 -10.05 0.47 -9.54
C SER A 98 -11.54 0.82 -9.50
N ARG A 99 -12.44 -0.08 -9.90
CA ARG A 99 -13.90 0.12 -9.91
C ARG A 99 -14.36 1.35 -10.71
N VAL A 100 -13.67 1.65 -11.80
CA VAL A 100 -14.10 2.70 -12.72
C VAL A 100 -15.23 2.14 -13.58
N THR A 101 -16.45 2.27 -13.06
CA THR A 101 -17.72 1.89 -13.70
C THR A 101 -18.37 3.12 -14.32
N ASP A 102 -19.62 3.02 -14.73
CA ASP A 102 -20.42 4.18 -15.22
C ASP A 102 -20.61 5.22 -14.10
N ASP A 103 -20.64 4.80 -12.84
CA ASP A 103 -20.66 5.66 -11.66
C ASP A 103 -19.57 5.20 -10.64
N PRO A 104 -18.31 5.60 -10.84
CA PRO A 104 -17.22 5.17 -9.98
C PRO A 104 -17.31 5.73 -8.56
N VAL A 105 -17.95 6.87 -8.35
CA VAL A 105 -18.13 7.45 -7.01
C VAL A 105 -19.04 6.55 -6.19
N LYS A 106 -20.20 6.19 -6.72
CA LYS A 106 -21.13 5.27 -6.08
C LYS A 106 -20.51 3.89 -5.84
N ALA A 107 -19.76 3.36 -6.82
CA ALA A 107 -19.09 2.07 -6.68
C ALA A 107 -18.08 2.07 -5.51
N TRP A 108 -17.37 3.18 -5.28
CA TRP A 108 -16.46 3.33 -4.15
C TRP A 108 -17.19 3.58 -2.82
N GLU A 109 -18.30 4.30 -2.80
CA GLU A 109 -19.13 4.45 -1.61
C GLU A 109 -19.63 3.09 -1.11
N GLU A 110 -20.19 2.27 -2.01
CA GLU A 110 -20.65 0.92 -1.71
C GLU A 110 -19.49 0.00 -1.25
N HIS A 111 -18.35 0.07 -1.91
CA HIS A 111 -17.18 -0.73 -1.54
C HIS A 111 -16.58 -0.32 -0.19
N ASN A 112 -16.48 0.96 0.10
CA ASN A 112 -16.02 1.45 1.40
C ASN A 112 -16.99 1.02 2.52
N ALA A 113 -18.29 1.06 2.27
CA ALA A 113 -19.29 0.57 3.24
C ALA A 113 -19.12 -0.94 3.52
N ASP A 114 -18.94 -1.77 2.49
CA ASP A 114 -18.69 -3.21 2.64
C ASP A 114 -17.42 -3.50 3.43
N LEU A 115 -16.31 -2.81 3.15
CA LEU A 115 -15.07 -2.96 3.91
C LEU A 115 -15.20 -2.49 5.36
N HIS A 116 -15.93 -1.40 5.59
CA HIS A 116 -16.22 -0.91 6.94
C HIS A 116 -17.02 -1.94 7.75
N ASP A 117 -18.07 -2.51 7.17
CA ASP A 117 -18.90 -3.53 7.83
C ASP A 117 -18.09 -4.79 8.16
N ARG A 118 -17.19 -5.22 7.25
CA ARG A 118 -16.25 -6.32 7.51
C ARG A 118 -15.30 -6.01 8.66
N CYS A 119 -14.73 -4.81 8.70
CA CYS A 119 -13.87 -4.39 9.80
C CYS A 119 -14.65 -4.34 11.13
N ALA A 120 -15.86 -3.81 11.14
CA ALA A 120 -16.73 -3.78 12.32
C ALA A 120 -17.02 -5.20 12.84
N TYR A 121 -17.33 -6.13 11.93
CA TYR A 121 -17.50 -7.54 12.28
C TYR A 121 -16.22 -8.15 12.89
N LEU A 122 -15.08 -7.98 12.24
CA LEU A 122 -13.79 -8.50 12.73
C LEU A 122 -13.42 -7.91 14.10
N ASN A 123 -13.67 -6.62 14.31
CA ASN A 123 -13.45 -5.95 15.59
C ASN A 123 -14.35 -6.52 16.69
N SER A 124 -15.60 -6.89 16.37
CA SER A 124 -16.53 -7.49 17.33
C SER A 124 -16.09 -8.88 17.82
N LEU A 125 -15.23 -9.58 17.07
CA LEU A 125 -14.73 -10.91 17.42
C LEU A 125 -13.60 -10.89 18.47
N HIS A 126 -12.97 -9.73 18.72
CA HIS A 126 -11.85 -9.57 19.65
C HIS A 126 -10.74 -10.61 19.47
N ILE A 127 -10.33 -10.82 18.21
CA ILE A 127 -9.35 -11.84 17.82
C ILE A 127 -8.02 -11.60 18.53
N ARG A 128 -7.49 -12.62 19.22
CA ARG A 128 -6.22 -12.57 19.94
C ARG A 128 -5.06 -13.13 19.13
N SER A 129 -5.33 -14.06 18.25
CA SER A 129 -4.34 -14.66 17.36
C SER A 129 -5.00 -15.21 16.10
N LEU A 130 -4.24 -15.31 15.04
CA LEU A 130 -4.61 -15.98 13.79
C LEU A 130 -3.70 -17.19 13.60
N HIS A 131 -4.28 -18.32 13.26
CA HIS A 131 -3.54 -19.53 12.91
C HIS A 131 -3.75 -19.84 11.42
N TYR A 132 -2.67 -19.86 10.67
CA TYR A 132 -2.65 -20.12 9.24
C TYR A 132 -2.10 -21.50 8.96
N THR A 133 -2.86 -22.32 8.24
CA THR A 133 -2.40 -23.61 7.74
C THR A 133 -2.59 -23.71 6.24
N ALA A 134 -1.67 -24.35 5.52
CA ALA A 134 -1.80 -24.62 4.11
C ALA A 134 -1.13 -25.95 3.72
N GLU A 135 -1.58 -26.56 2.63
CA GLU A 135 -1.08 -27.85 2.13
C GLU A 135 0.42 -27.83 1.79
N ASN A 136 1.00 -26.65 1.51
CA ASN A 136 2.44 -26.51 1.27
C ASN A 136 3.31 -26.67 2.51
N GLY A 137 2.72 -26.95 3.68
CA GLY A 137 3.41 -27.08 4.96
C GLY A 137 3.51 -25.78 5.77
N THR A 138 2.83 -24.71 5.35
CA THR A 138 2.67 -23.51 6.17
C THR A 138 1.85 -23.86 7.42
N ASP A 139 2.40 -23.55 8.56
CA ASP A 139 1.77 -23.65 9.90
C ASP A 139 2.29 -22.48 10.74
N LEU A 140 1.53 -21.39 10.81
CA LEU A 140 1.94 -20.12 11.41
C LEU A 140 0.85 -19.60 12.34
N THR A 141 1.23 -19.30 13.58
CA THR A 141 0.39 -18.54 14.51
C THR A 141 0.94 -17.13 14.67
N VAL A 142 0.05 -16.13 14.59
CA VAL A 142 0.39 -14.71 14.74
C VAL A 142 -0.48 -14.11 15.83
N GLY A 143 0.14 -13.58 16.89
CA GLY A 143 -0.55 -12.86 17.96
C GLY A 143 -0.95 -11.44 17.53
N MET A 144 -2.09 -10.97 18.01
CA MET A 144 -2.63 -9.63 17.72
C MET A 144 -2.38 -8.68 18.90
N ILE A 145 -2.22 -7.39 18.59
CA ILE A 145 -2.20 -6.35 19.62
C ILE A 145 -3.60 -6.31 20.27
N PRO A 146 -3.71 -6.43 21.62
CA PRO A 146 -5.01 -6.49 22.28
C PRO A 146 -5.95 -5.31 21.99
N GLU A 147 -5.37 -4.12 21.84
CA GLU A 147 -6.06 -2.86 21.54
C GLU A 147 -6.05 -2.54 20.03
N GLY A 148 -5.57 -3.46 19.21
CA GLY A 148 -5.52 -3.31 17.74
C GLY A 148 -6.93 -3.31 17.15
N GLU A 149 -7.12 -2.49 16.13
CA GLU A 149 -8.36 -2.41 15.37
C GLU A 149 -8.13 -2.86 13.93
N TRP A 150 -9.06 -3.63 13.40
CA TRP A 150 -9.14 -3.94 11.97
C TRP A 150 -9.57 -2.70 11.21
N LYS A 151 -8.82 -2.38 10.16
CA LYS A 151 -9.06 -1.25 9.26
C LYS A 151 -9.09 -1.74 7.82
N GLY A 152 -9.77 -0.99 6.94
CA GLY A 152 -9.86 -1.28 5.50
C GLY A 152 -10.64 -0.20 4.77
N GLY A 153 -10.43 -0.10 3.47
CA GLY A 153 -11.10 0.92 2.66
C GLY A 153 -10.53 2.32 2.85
N GLY A 154 -11.42 3.29 3.09
CA GLY A 154 -11.05 4.66 3.37
C GLY A 154 -10.53 4.88 4.78
N ASP A 155 -9.90 6.03 4.97
CA ASP A 155 -9.41 6.50 6.27
C ASP A 155 -9.83 7.96 6.50
N THR A 156 -9.68 8.45 7.72
CA THR A 156 -10.03 9.82 8.08
C THR A 156 -8.84 10.48 8.76
N SER A 157 -8.39 11.60 8.21
CA SER A 157 -7.29 12.36 8.80
C SER A 157 -7.66 12.97 10.15
N LEU A 158 -6.66 13.41 10.92
CA LEU A 158 -6.88 14.12 12.20
C LEU A 158 -7.70 15.40 12.05
N GLN A 159 -7.81 15.97 10.83
CA GLN A 159 -8.68 17.10 10.53
C GLN A 159 -10.12 16.70 10.22
N GLY A 160 -10.46 15.41 10.29
CA GLY A 160 -11.79 14.90 9.99
C GLY A 160 -12.10 14.78 8.48
N ILE A 161 -11.08 14.78 7.62
CA ILE A 161 -11.26 14.66 6.17
C ILE A 161 -11.12 13.21 5.77
N PHE A 162 -12.19 12.63 5.21
CA PHE A 162 -12.19 11.29 4.66
C PHE A 162 -11.42 11.22 3.34
N PHE A 163 -10.69 10.13 3.11
CA PHE A 163 -9.96 9.87 1.86
C PHE A 163 -9.74 8.37 1.64
N ASN A 164 -9.50 7.97 0.40
CA ASN A 164 -9.10 6.61 0.06
C ASN A 164 -7.58 6.56 -0.19
N PRO A 165 -6.79 5.93 0.71
CA PRO A 165 -5.35 5.89 0.58
C PRO A 165 -4.85 5.01 -0.57
N ASN A 166 -5.61 3.98 -0.94
CA ASN A 166 -5.22 3.06 -2.03
C ASN A 166 -6.38 2.87 -3.01
N ILE A 167 -6.08 3.01 -4.29
CA ILE A 167 -7.00 2.72 -5.39
C ILE A 167 -6.30 1.77 -6.37
N PRO A 168 -6.68 0.46 -6.37
CA PRO A 168 -7.70 -0.20 -5.53
C PRO A 168 -7.23 -0.56 -4.12
N THR A 169 -8.19 -0.92 -3.26
CA THR A 169 -7.98 -1.62 -1.99
C THR A 169 -9.07 -2.67 -1.79
N GLU A 170 -8.70 -3.86 -1.30
CA GLU A 170 -9.60 -5.01 -1.15
C GLU A 170 -9.45 -5.68 0.23
N GLU A 171 -8.66 -5.09 1.10
CA GLU A 171 -8.23 -5.75 2.33
C GLU A 171 -8.83 -5.13 3.60
N CYS A 172 -9.09 -6.00 4.57
CA CYS A 172 -9.15 -5.63 5.97
C CYS A 172 -7.86 -6.08 6.64
N PHE A 173 -7.21 -5.20 7.35
CA PHE A 173 -5.90 -5.45 7.95
C PHE A 173 -5.83 -5.02 9.41
N ILE A 174 -4.91 -5.64 10.14
CA ILE A 174 -4.57 -5.30 11.52
C ILE A 174 -3.07 -5.47 11.72
N SER A 175 -2.46 -4.69 12.59
CA SER A 175 -1.06 -4.86 12.96
C SER A 175 -0.87 -6.01 13.94
N PRO A 176 0.02 -6.97 13.65
CA PRO A 176 0.34 -8.04 14.57
C PRO A 176 1.19 -7.54 15.75
N LYS A 177 1.14 -8.24 16.87
CA LYS A 177 1.98 -7.96 18.03
C LYS A 177 3.42 -8.42 17.79
N ARG A 178 4.36 -7.51 17.96
CA ARG A 178 5.77 -7.80 17.78
C ARG A 178 6.24 -8.91 18.73
N GLY A 179 6.92 -9.92 18.16
CA GLY A 179 7.48 -11.05 18.91
C GLY A 179 6.49 -12.16 19.22
N GLU A 180 5.24 -12.08 18.76
CA GLU A 180 4.21 -13.11 18.92
C GLU A 180 3.83 -13.75 17.57
N ALA A 181 4.82 -14.09 16.77
CA ALA A 181 4.63 -14.88 15.57
C ALA A 181 5.53 -16.12 15.65
N GLU A 182 4.94 -17.31 15.58
CA GLU A 182 5.64 -18.59 15.65
C GLU A 182 5.13 -19.56 14.58
N GLY A 183 6.04 -20.33 14.02
CA GLY A 183 5.72 -21.35 13.04
C GLY A 183 6.55 -21.27 11.77
N ILE A 184 6.06 -21.90 10.72
CA ILE A 184 6.73 -22.03 9.43
C ILE A 184 5.84 -21.42 8.33
N VAL A 185 6.43 -20.62 7.48
CA VAL A 185 5.79 -20.09 6.28
C VAL A 185 6.54 -20.56 5.05
N TYR A 186 5.87 -21.27 4.16
CA TYR A 186 6.39 -21.60 2.85
C TYR A 186 5.93 -20.57 1.81
N ALA A 187 6.86 -19.76 1.31
CA ALA A 187 6.59 -18.86 0.20
C ALA A 187 6.51 -19.67 -1.11
N SER A 188 5.35 -19.66 -1.75
CA SER A 188 5.16 -20.31 -3.07
C SER A 188 5.74 -19.49 -4.22
N LYS A 189 6.10 -18.23 -3.97
CA LYS A 189 6.76 -17.32 -4.91
C LYS A 189 7.86 -16.54 -4.18
N PRO A 190 8.91 -16.07 -4.89
CA PRO A 190 9.93 -15.26 -4.28
C PRO A 190 9.33 -14.01 -3.62
N LEU A 191 9.83 -13.70 -2.41
CA LEU A 191 9.57 -12.41 -1.78
C LEU A 191 10.54 -11.38 -2.38
N SER A 192 10.05 -10.24 -2.83
CA SER A 192 10.84 -9.16 -3.43
C SER A 192 11.30 -8.13 -2.39
#